data_a11964375f09fea31c39ccab3161c894
#
_entry.id   a11964375f09fea31c39ccab3161c894
#
_cell.length_a   1.000
_cell.length_b   1.000
_cell.length_c   1.000
_cell.angle_alpha   90.00
_cell.angle_beta   90.00
_cell.angle_gamma   90.00
#
_symmetry.space_group_name_H-M   'P 1'
#
loop_
_entity.id
_entity.type
_entity.pdbx_description
1 polymer ?
#
loop_
_entity_poly.entity_id
_entity_poly.type
_entity_poly.pdbx_seq_one_letter_code
_entity_poly.pdbx_strand_id
1 'polypeptide(L)' 'MEHTFQCPYCGEDISMVLDLSVHQQTYIEDCEVCCNPIQVSYTTEDGELASFEARKLE' A
#
# COMPACT_ATOMS: atom_id res chain seq x y z
N MET A 1 6.58 -6.44 6.82
CA MET A 1 5.43 -5.99 7.64
C MET A 1 4.14 -6.10 6.83
N GLU A 2 3.14 -6.70 7.41
CA GLU A 2 1.83 -6.71 6.79
C GLU A 2 1.04 -5.49 7.22
N HIS A 3 0.54 -4.73 6.26
CA HIS A 3 -0.19 -3.49 6.52
C HIS A 3 -1.60 -3.60 5.96
N THR A 4 -2.59 -3.39 6.80
CA THR A 4 -4.01 -3.43 6.40
C THR A 4 -4.50 -2.03 6.12
N PHE A 5 -5.18 -1.86 5.00
CA PHE A 5 -5.74 -0.58 4.61
C PHE A 5 -7.00 -0.78 3.77
N GLN A 6 -7.72 0.28 3.55
CA GLN A 6 -8.96 0.24 2.79
C GLN A 6 -8.69 0.49 1.32
N CYS A 7 -9.23 -0.38 0.46
CA CYS A 7 -9.07 -0.23 -0.99
C CYS A 7 -9.72 1.09 -1.44
N PRO A 8 -9.01 1.93 -2.20
CA PRO A 8 -9.58 3.20 -2.65
C PRO A 8 -10.68 3.07 -3.70
N TYR A 9 -10.85 1.87 -4.28
CA TYR A 9 -11.91 1.63 -5.27
C TYR A 9 -13.15 1.01 -4.63
N CYS A 10 -12.99 -0.12 -3.94
CA CYS A 10 -14.15 -0.88 -3.44
C CYS A 10 -14.43 -0.68 -1.95
N GLY A 11 -13.50 -0.08 -1.22
CA GLY A 11 -13.67 0.19 0.21
C GLY A 11 -13.47 -1.01 1.12
N GLU A 12 -13.07 -2.16 0.59
CA GLU A 12 -12.81 -3.34 1.39
C GLU A 12 -11.45 -3.26 2.08
N ASP A 13 -11.35 -3.86 3.26
CA ASP A 13 -10.06 -3.95 3.96
C ASP A 13 -9.20 -4.99 3.27
N ILE A 14 -8.02 -4.57 2.86
CA ILE A 14 -7.03 -5.45 2.23
C ILE A 14 -5.70 -5.26 2.91
N SER A 15 -4.78 -6.20 2.72
CA SER A 15 -3.45 -6.10 3.31
C SER A 15 -2.38 -6.33 2.26
N MET A 16 -1.24 -5.72 2.49
CA MET A 16 -0.07 -5.88 1.64
C MET A 16 1.17 -6.01 2.50
N VAL A 17 2.16 -6.73 1.98
CA VAL A 17 3.44 -6.88 2.68
C VAL A 17 4.35 -5.74 2.26
N LEU A 18 4.83 -4.98 3.24
CA LEU A 18 5.73 -3.86 3.04
C LEU A 18 7.12 -4.22 3.54
N ASP A 19 8.14 -3.81 2.82
CA ASP A 19 9.52 -4.04 3.20
C ASP A 19 10.03 -2.82 3.96
N LEU A 20 10.18 -2.96 5.28
CA LEU A 20 10.60 -1.86 6.14
C LEU A 20 12.10 -1.55 6.03
N SER A 21 12.85 -2.38 5.31
CA SER A 21 14.26 -2.10 5.05
C SER A 21 14.44 -1.11 3.89
N VAL A 22 13.38 -0.88 3.11
CA VAL A 22 13.39 0.09 2.02
C VAL A 22 12.94 1.44 2.58
N HIS A 23 13.75 2.47 2.35
CA HIS A 23 13.50 3.80 2.90
C HIS A 23 12.26 4.46 2.31
N GLN A 24 12.04 4.25 1.01
CA GLN A 24 10.90 4.80 0.27
C GLN A 24 10.61 3.88 -0.90
N GLN A 25 9.32 3.62 -1.16
CA GLN A 25 8.95 2.80 -2.29
C GLN A 25 7.60 3.24 -2.84
N THR A 26 7.48 3.20 -4.18
CA THR A 26 6.23 3.43 -4.88
C THR A 26 6.08 2.32 -5.92
N TYR A 27 4.93 1.65 -5.93
CA TYR A 27 4.68 0.56 -6.85
C TYR A 27 3.19 0.39 -7.09
N ILE A 28 2.85 -0.43 -8.09
CA ILE A 28 1.46 -0.71 -8.45
C ILE A 28 1.12 -2.12 -7.98
N GLU A 29 0.03 -2.25 -7.23
CA GLU A 29 -0.49 -3.53 -6.78
C GLU A 29 -1.97 -3.61 -7.08
N ASP A 30 -2.45 -4.80 -7.46
CA ASP A 30 -3.86 -4.99 -7.71
C ASP A 30 -4.60 -5.27 -6.40
N CYS A 31 -5.81 -4.72 -6.29
CA CYS A 31 -6.69 -5.06 -5.18
C CYS A 31 -7.11 -6.53 -5.29
N GLU A 32 -7.00 -7.28 -4.20
CA GLU A 32 -7.35 -8.70 -4.20
C GLU A 32 -8.86 -8.95 -4.29
N VAL A 33 -9.68 -7.92 -4.11
CA VAL A 33 -11.14 -8.03 -4.16
C VAL A 33 -11.69 -7.55 -5.50
N CYS A 34 -11.37 -6.32 -5.89
CA CYS A 34 -11.91 -5.73 -7.12
C CYS A 34 -10.94 -5.79 -8.31
N CYS A 35 -9.72 -6.23 -8.10
CA CYS A 35 -8.71 -6.41 -9.14
C CYS A 35 -8.32 -5.13 -9.90
N ASN A 36 -8.58 -3.97 -9.31
CA ASN A 36 -8.17 -2.70 -9.89
C ASN A 36 -6.77 -2.31 -9.42
N PRO A 37 -5.96 -1.69 -10.27
CA PRO A 37 -4.60 -1.31 -9.89
C PRO A 37 -4.59 -0.14 -8.91
N ILE A 38 -3.78 -0.30 -7.86
CA ILE A 38 -3.63 0.72 -6.81
C ILE A 38 -2.18 1.17 -6.81
N GLN A 39 -1.97 2.47 -6.81
CA GLN A 39 -0.62 3.01 -6.63
C GLN A 39 -0.33 3.11 -5.14
N VAL A 40 0.61 2.32 -4.68
CA VAL A 40 1.02 2.26 -3.27
C VAL A 40 2.33 3.00 -3.09
N SER A 41 2.36 3.89 -2.12
CA SER A 41 3.54 4.69 -1.80
C SER A 41 3.75 4.66 -0.29
N TYR A 42 4.96 4.39 0.15
CA TYR A 42 5.24 4.43 1.57
C TYR A 42 6.68 4.84 1.84
N THR A 43 6.89 5.36 3.05
CA THR A 43 8.23 5.68 3.55
C THR A 43 8.42 5.04 4.90
N THR A 44 9.67 4.73 5.21
CA THR A 44 10.02 4.16 6.50
C THR A 44 11.10 5.02 7.16
N GLU A 45 11.17 4.94 8.49
CA GLU A 45 12.18 5.65 9.25
C GLU A 45 12.56 4.79 10.45
N ASP A 46 13.86 4.50 10.58
CA ASP A 46 14.39 3.66 11.67
C ASP A 46 13.71 2.28 11.73
N GLY A 47 13.41 1.69 10.57
CA GLY A 47 12.79 0.38 10.49
C GLY A 47 11.28 0.38 10.77
N GLU A 48 10.66 1.54 10.87
CA GLU A 48 9.23 1.67 11.12
C GLU A 48 8.55 2.39 9.97
N LEU A 49 7.27 2.09 9.75
CA LEU A 49 6.47 2.75 8.74
C LEU A 49 6.20 4.19 9.16
N ALA A 50 6.70 5.15 8.37
CA ALA A 50 6.51 6.58 8.65
C ALA A 50 5.29 7.14 7.93
N SER A 51 5.05 6.73 6.68
CA SER A 51 3.89 7.17 5.93
C SER A 51 3.44 6.09 4.96
N PHE A 52 2.16 6.11 4.63
CA PHE A 52 1.56 5.15 3.69
C PHE A 52 0.45 5.84 2.92
N GLU A 53 0.39 5.58 1.62
CA GLU A 53 -0.65 6.12 0.77
C GLU A 53 -1.04 5.11 -0.29
N ALA A 54 -2.34 4.95 -0.52
CA ALA A 54 -2.86 4.12 -1.58
C ALA A 54 -3.81 4.96 -2.42
N ARG A 55 -3.54 5.06 -3.71
CA ARG A 55 -4.29 5.92 -4.63
C ARG A 55 -4.87 5.14 -5.80
N LYS A 56 -6.00 5.60 -6.29
CA LYS A 56 -6.53 5.14 -7.57
C LYS A 56 -5.65 5.66 -8.70
N LEU A 57 -5.51 4.86 -9.75
CA LEU A 57 -4.79 5.28 -10.95
C LEU A 57 -5.70 5.99 -11.96
N GLU A 58 -6.98 6.01 -11.69
CA GLU A 58 -7.96 6.65 -12.59
C GLU A 58 -8.46 7.96 -12.01
#